data_9486651566640a651a337d92a9d7fe92
#
_entry.id   9486651566640a651a337d92a9d7fe92
#
_cell.length_a   1.000
_cell.length_b   1.000
_cell.length_c   1.000
_cell.angle_alpha   90.00
_cell.angle_beta   90.00
_cell.angle_gamma   90.00
#
_symmetry.space_group_name_H-M   'P 1'
#
loop_
_entity.id
_entity.type
_entity.pdbx_description
1 polymer ?
#
loop_
_entity_poly.entity_id
_entity_poly.type
_entity_poly.pdbx_seq_one_letter_code
_entity_poly.pdbx_strand_id
1 'polypeptide(L)'
;MSTPHLDAEPGAIADTVLFPGDPLRARHIAREFLDAPVEFNARRNMLGYTGTWRGRPVSVMGSGMGIPSSAIYATELARVHGVRRIVRLGTCGGVGDVALGDLLIAQGASTDSRFNRLHFGDHDLAACADFALLRAVVDTAERQSVAVRVAHVFSTDCFYDGDPDLVARLRRHGILGIDMESAGLYGLAMREGIAALSLLTVSDHLEEGRHMPADERERGLARMTTLALDSLCGAAA
;
A
#
# COMPACT_ATOMS: atom_id res chain seq x y z
N MET A 1 18.71 -12.36 -8.94
CA MET A 1 19.88 -11.45 -8.94
C MET A 1 19.77 -10.57 -7.72
N SER A 2 20.81 -10.54 -6.90
CA SER A 2 20.89 -9.64 -5.74
C SER A 2 21.01 -8.17 -6.21
N THR A 3 20.26 -7.28 -5.56
CA THR A 3 20.34 -5.82 -5.76
C THR A 3 20.99 -5.18 -4.52
N PRO A 4 21.23 -3.87 -4.48
CA PRO A 4 21.72 -3.21 -3.26
C PRO A 4 20.80 -3.37 -2.03
N HIS A 5 19.51 -3.59 -2.24
CA HIS A 5 18.50 -3.62 -1.16
C HIS A 5 17.76 -4.96 -1.02
N LEU A 6 17.81 -5.83 -2.04
CA LEU A 6 17.18 -7.15 -2.05
C LEU A 6 18.22 -8.26 -2.27
N ASP A 7 18.13 -9.30 -1.45
CA ASP A 7 19.03 -10.47 -1.51
C ASP A 7 18.25 -11.75 -1.90
N ALA A 8 17.32 -11.59 -2.82
CA ALA A 8 16.46 -12.67 -3.28
C ALA A 8 17.07 -13.42 -4.47
N GLU A 9 16.99 -14.74 -4.44
CA GLU A 9 17.31 -15.57 -5.61
C GLU A 9 16.30 -15.37 -6.74
N PRO A 10 16.69 -15.60 -8.00
CA PRO A 10 15.76 -15.56 -9.12
C PRO A 10 14.55 -16.47 -8.90
N GLY A 11 13.36 -15.94 -9.06
CA GLY A 11 12.11 -16.68 -8.86
C GLY A 11 11.67 -16.84 -7.39
N ALA A 12 12.43 -16.33 -6.43
CA ALA A 12 12.03 -16.37 -5.02
C ALA A 12 10.87 -15.43 -4.68
N ILE A 13 10.61 -14.41 -5.50
CA ILE A 13 9.55 -13.42 -5.30
C ILE A 13 8.43 -13.67 -6.30
N ALA A 14 7.18 -13.74 -5.80
CA ALA A 14 6.00 -13.90 -6.64
C ALA A 14 5.73 -12.63 -7.49
N ASP A 15 4.94 -12.76 -8.55
CA ASP A 15 4.54 -11.64 -9.41
C ASP A 15 3.66 -10.60 -8.70
N THR A 16 3.13 -10.97 -7.54
CA THR A 16 2.22 -10.16 -6.71
C THR A 16 2.81 -9.98 -5.33
N VAL A 17 2.94 -8.72 -4.91
CA VAL A 17 3.53 -8.36 -3.61
C VAL A 17 2.55 -7.53 -2.78
N LEU A 18 2.28 -7.97 -1.55
CA LEU A 18 1.69 -7.13 -0.51
C LEU A 18 2.80 -6.27 0.10
N PHE A 19 2.53 -4.98 0.27
CA PHE A 19 3.58 -3.99 0.54
C PHE A 19 3.24 -3.10 1.73
N PRO A 20 3.28 -3.63 2.98
CA PRO A 20 3.14 -2.83 4.20
C PRO A 20 4.37 -1.95 4.44
N GLY A 21 4.20 -0.82 5.12
CA GLY A 21 5.31 0.06 5.49
C GLY A 21 6.29 -0.59 6.47
N ASP A 22 5.77 -1.26 7.49
CA ASP A 22 6.53 -1.87 8.58
C ASP A 22 6.99 -3.31 8.22
N PRO A 23 8.32 -3.60 8.29
CA PRO A 23 8.84 -4.94 8.05
C PRO A 23 8.32 -6.00 9.05
N LEU A 24 8.05 -5.62 10.29
CA LEU A 24 7.46 -6.55 11.26
C LEU A 24 6.02 -6.89 10.92
N ARG A 25 5.29 -5.94 10.32
CA ARG A 25 3.96 -6.21 9.76
C ARG A 25 4.04 -7.16 8.57
N ALA A 26 5.06 -7.03 7.70
CA ALA A 26 5.29 -8.00 6.62
C ALA A 26 5.53 -9.41 7.17
N ARG A 27 6.34 -9.56 8.23
CA ARG A 27 6.57 -10.83 8.91
C ARG A 27 5.28 -11.40 9.54
N HIS A 28 4.49 -10.55 10.19
CA HIS A 28 3.20 -10.94 10.77
C HIS A 28 2.25 -11.45 9.68
N ILE A 29 2.08 -10.71 8.60
CA ILE A 29 1.24 -11.14 7.46
C ILE A 29 1.72 -12.47 6.89
N ALA A 30 3.02 -12.65 6.70
CA ALA A 30 3.56 -13.90 6.19
C ALA A 30 3.21 -15.09 7.07
N ARG A 31 3.36 -14.95 8.40
CA ARG A 31 3.18 -16.05 9.35
C ARG A 31 1.72 -16.41 9.62
N GLU A 32 0.86 -15.40 9.65
CA GLU A 32 -0.55 -15.60 10.02
C GLU A 32 -1.46 -15.89 8.82
N PHE A 33 -1.06 -15.50 7.60
CA PHE A 33 -1.93 -15.59 6.43
C PHE A 33 -1.38 -16.48 5.30
N LEU A 34 -0.06 -16.64 5.16
CA LEU A 34 0.47 -17.40 4.04
C LEU A 34 0.83 -18.83 4.45
N ASP A 35 0.53 -19.78 3.57
CA ASP A 35 0.99 -21.15 3.73
C ASP A 35 2.47 -21.25 3.36
N ALA A 36 3.25 -21.97 4.20
CA ALA A 36 4.66 -22.26 4.03
C ALA A 36 5.53 -21.04 3.66
N PRO A 37 5.48 -19.93 4.41
CA PRO A 37 6.23 -18.73 4.06
C PRO A 37 7.74 -18.94 4.19
N VAL A 38 8.49 -18.55 3.17
CA VAL A 38 9.95 -18.57 3.11
C VAL A 38 10.46 -17.13 3.05
N GLU A 39 11.41 -16.79 3.93
CA GLU A 39 12.06 -15.48 3.91
C GLU A 39 13.00 -15.38 2.70
N PHE A 40 12.82 -14.33 1.89
CA PHE A 40 13.70 -14.07 0.76
C PHE A 40 14.60 -12.84 0.96
N ASN A 41 14.27 -11.98 1.92
CA ASN A 41 15.07 -10.79 2.21
C ASN A 41 15.05 -10.39 3.68
N ALA A 42 16.24 -10.13 4.22
CA ALA A 42 16.45 -9.47 5.52
C ALA A 42 17.45 -8.30 5.41
N ARG A 43 17.91 -7.98 4.20
CA ARG A 43 18.86 -6.89 3.98
C ARG A 43 18.25 -5.58 4.47
N ARG A 44 19.04 -4.77 5.20
CA ARG A 44 18.60 -3.54 5.86
C ARG A 44 17.42 -3.72 6.82
N ASN A 45 17.22 -4.92 7.32
CA ASN A 45 16.07 -5.30 8.13
C ASN A 45 14.70 -5.13 7.41
N MET A 46 14.72 -5.00 6.08
CA MET A 46 13.52 -4.90 5.26
C MET A 46 13.05 -6.31 4.90
N LEU A 47 12.29 -6.90 5.82
CA LEU A 47 11.88 -8.30 5.76
C LEU A 47 10.93 -8.55 4.59
N GLY A 48 11.18 -9.63 3.86
CA GLY A 48 10.35 -10.08 2.75
C GLY A 48 10.17 -11.60 2.76
N TYR A 49 8.96 -12.05 2.46
CA TYR A 49 8.56 -13.46 2.50
C TYR A 49 7.73 -13.82 1.28
N THR A 50 7.88 -15.05 0.79
CA THR A 50 7.01 -15.64 -0.23
C THR A 50 6.35 -16.88 0.33
N GLY A 51 5.06 -17.01 0.17
CA GLY A 51 4.27 -18.18 0.51
C GLY A 51 3.12 -18.36 -0.47
N THR A 52 2.09 -19.08 -0.07
CA THR A 52 0.88 -19.21 -0.89
C THR A 52 -0.36 -18.79 -0.13
N TRP A 53 -1.35 -18.27 -0.85
CA TRP A 53 -2.70 -18.06 -0.39
C TRP A 53 -3.66 -18.83 -1.29
N ARG A 54 -4.38 -19.82 -0.72
CA ARG A 54 -5.25 -20.73 -1.50
C ARG A 54 -4.52 -21.35 -2.71
N GLY A 55 -3.27 -21.75 -2.49
CA GLY A 55 -2.43 -22.41 -3.51
C GLY A 55 -1.82 -21.47 -4.56
N ARG A 56 -2.02 -20.15 -4.48
CA ARG A 56 -1.41 -19.16 -5.38
C ARG A 56 -0.22 -18.49 -4.72
N PRO A 57 0.93 -18.37 -5.40
CA PRO A 57 2.09 -17.66 -4.85
C PRO A 57 1.80 -16.19 -4.59
N VAL A 58 2.16 -15.70 -3.41
CA VAL A 58 2.09 -14.29 -3.01
C VAL A 58 3.33 -13.97 -2.19
N SER A 59 3.90 -12.81 -2.43
CA SER A 59 4.97 -12.27 -1.58
C SER A 59 4.44 -11.14 -0.71
N VAL A 60 5.08 -10.95 0.43
CA VAL A 60 4.86 -9.79 1.30
C VAL A 60 6.19 -9.22 1.72
N MET A 61 6.35 -7.90 1.65
CA MET A 61 7.61 -7.23 1.98
C MET A 61 7.37 -5.85 2.57
N GLY A 62 8.19 -5.44 3.52
CA GLY A 62 8.20 -4.07 4.02
C GLY A 62 8.61 -3.06 2.95
N SER A 63 8.00 -1.88 2.96
CA SER A 63 8.34 -0.78 2.06
C SER A 63 9.19 0.32 2.73
N GLY A 64 9.24 0.32 4.04
CA GLY A 64 9.65 1.50 4.81
C GLY A 64 8.58 2.59 4.77
N MET A 65 8.93 3.76 5.28
CA MET A 65 8.08 4.95 5.29
C MET A 65 8.55 5.96 4.24
N GLY A 66 7.58 6.60 3.59
CA GLY A 66 7.80 7.66 2.62
C GLY A 66 8.08 7.17 1.20
N ILE A 67 7.81 8.06 0.25
CA ILE A 67 7.99 7.80 -1.20
C ILE A 67 9.41 7.33 -1.53
N PRO A 68 10.50 7.96 -1.03
CA PRO A 68 11.84 7.54 -1.40
C PRO A 68 12.16 6.09 -1.02
N SER A 69 11.76 5.65 0.18
CA SER A 69 11.97 4.28 0.64
C SER A 69 11.17 3.29 -0.21
N SER A 70 9.86 3.49 -0.31
CA SER A 70 8.98 2.59 -1.06
C SER A 70 9.37 2.50 -2.55
N ALA A 71 9.82 3.61 -3.15
CA ALA A 71 10.24 3.65 -4.54
C ALA A 71 11.49 2.83 -4.82
N ILE A 72 12.45 2.77 -3.90
CA ILE A 72 13.64 1.92 -4.03
C ILE A 72 13.22 0.47 -4.18
N TYR A 73 12.48 -0.05 -3.21
CA TYR A 73 12.07 -1.46 -3.19
C TYR A 73 11.12 -1.80 -4.34
N ALA A 74 10.12 -0.96 -4.61
CA ALA A 74 9.18 -1.19 -5.71
C ALA A 74 9.88 -1.20 -7.09
N THR A 75 10.89 -0.36 -7.30
CA THR A 75 11.69 -0.36 -8.53
C THR A 75 12.47 -1.66 -8.69
N GLU A 76 13.15 -2.13 -7.64
CA GLU A 76 13.92 -3.38 -7.68
C GLU A 76 13.01 -4.60 -7.87
N LEU A 77 11.86 -4.62 -7.18
CA LEU A 77 10.83 -5.66 -7.36
C LEU A 77 10.35 -5.74 -8.82
N ALA A 78 10.02 -4.60 -9.41
CA ALA A 78 9.53 -4.55 -10.79
C ALA A 78 10.60 -4.90 -11.83
N ARG A 79 11.77 -4.26 -11.76
CA ARG A 79 12.82 -4.35 -12.80
C ARG A 79 13.64 -5.62 -12.73
N VAL A 80 13.91 -6.12 -11.53
CA VAL A 80 14.87 -7.22 -11.31
C VAL A 80 14.16 -8.53 -11.02
N HIS A 81 13.06 -8.48 -10.26
CA HIS A 81 12.36 -9.68 -9.79
C HIS A 81 11.07 -9.99 -10.54
N GLY A 82 10.71 -9.16 -11.55
CA GLY A 82 9.57 -9.44 -12.43
C GLY A 82 8.20 -9.27 -11.77
N VAL A 83 8.12 -8.53 -10.67
CA VAL A 83 6.85 -8.21 -10.01
C VAL A 83 5.97 -7.41 -10.96
N ARG A 84 4.70 -7.78 -11.03
CA ARG A 84 3.68 -7.18 -11.90
C ARG A 84 2.58 -6.46 -11.13
N ARG A 85 2.38 -6.80 -9.87
CA ARG A 85 1.32 -6.24 -9.04
C ARG A 85 1.86 -5.92 -7.64
N ILE A 86 1.64 -4.69 -7.20
CA ILE A 86 1.98 -4.25 -5.83
C ILE A 86 0.72 -3.72 -5.15
N VAL A 87 0.33 -4.33 -4.04
CA VAL A 87 -0.77 -3.84 -3.21
C VAL A 87 -0.22 -3.37 -1.87
N ARG A 88 -0.24 -2.05 -1.70
CA ARG A 88 0.15 -1.42 -0.44
C ARG A 88 -0.92 -1.67 0.62
N LEU A 89 -0.49 -2.14 1.79
CA LEU A 89 -1.32 -2.32 2.98
C LEU A 89 -0.87 -1.32 4.06
N GLY A 90 -1.47 -0.14 4.04
CA GLY A 90 -1.06 0.98 4.87
C GLY A 90 -2.07 1.40 5.93
N THR A 91 -1.69 2.42 6.68
CA THR A 91 -2.57 3.23 7.51
C THR A 91 -2.54 4.66 7.01
N CYS A 92 -3.56 5.44 7.34
CA CYS A 92 -3.62 6.86 7.02
C CYS A 92 -4.24 7.66 8.17
N GLY A 93 -3.91 8.93 8.21
CA GLY A 93 -4.65 9.91 8.97
C GLY A 93 -5.93 10.27 8.23
N GLY A 94 -7.09 10.10 8.88
CA GLY A 94 -8.40 10.42 8.32
C GLY A 94 -8.70 11.90 8.28
N VAL A 95 -9.40 12.35 7.23
CA VAL A 95 -9.83 13.73 7.02
C VAL A 95 -11.32 13.76 6.70
N GLY A 96 -12.06 14.64 7.35
CA GLY A 96 -13.50 14.86 7.11
C GLY A 96 -14.37 13.72 7.63
N ASP A 97 -15.33 13.27 6.83
CA ASP A 97 -16.32 12.29 7.24
C ASP A 97 -15.82 10.84 7.07
N VAL A 98 -14.86 10.48 7.90
CA VAL A 98 -14.33 9.10 8.04
C VAL A 98 -14.26 8.71 9.51
N ALA A 99 -14.38 7.44 9.81
CA ALA A 99 -14.23 6.91 11.16
C ALA A 99 -12.90 6.15 11.32
N LEU A 100 -12.41 6.06 12.57
CA LEU A 100 -11.32 5.16 12.89
C LEU A 100 -11.70 3.72 12.50
N GLY A 101 -10.81 3.03 11.82
CA GLY A 101 -11.04 1.69 11.30
C GLY A 101 -11.70 1.63 9.94
N ASP A 102 -12.13 2.75 9.34
CA ASP A 102 -12.59 2.76 7.95
C ASP A 102 -11.48 2.27 7.04
N LEU A 103 -11.85 1.49 6.04
CA LEU A 103 -10.95 0.98 5.02
C LEU A 103 -11.12 1.79 3.72
N LEU A 104 -10.10 2.57 3.39
CA LEU A 104 -10.05 3.35 2.17
C LEU A 104 -9.35 2.57 1.05
N ILE A 105 -9.96 2.56 -0.14
CA ILE A 105 -9.33 2.12 -1.39
C ILE A 105 -8.93 3.39 -2.14
N ALA A 106 -7.64 3.67 -2.20
CA ALA A 106 -7.13 4.90 -2.78
C ALA A 106 -7.17 4.82 -4.32
N GLN A 107 -8.20 5.42 -4.95
CA GLN A 107 -8.30 5.48 -6.41
C GLN A 107 -7.32 6.46 -7.06
N GLY A 108 -6.94 7.50 -6.34
CA GLY A 108 -5.97 8.50 -6.78
C GLY A 108 -5.32 9.17 -5.59
N ALA A 109 -4.10 9.64 -5.76
CA ALA A 109 -3.32 10.28 -4.71
C ALA A 109 -2.70 11.59 -5.20
N SER A 110 -3.04 12.70 -4.51
CA SER A 110 -2.32 13.96 -4.62
C SER A 110 -1.07 13.94 -3.72
N THR A 111 -0.15 14.88 -3.90
CA THR A 111 1.07 14.90 -3.08
C THR A 111 1.73 16.28 -3.06
N ASP A 112 2.47 16.56 -1.99
CA ASP A 112 3.45 17.65 -1.89
C ASP A 112 4.86 17.23 -2.34
N SER A 113 5.09 15.92 -2.52
CA SER A 113 6.37 15.40 -2.98
C SER A 113 6.67 15.79 -4.42
N ARG A 114 7.91 16.09 -4.72
CA ARG A 114 8.37 16.31 -6.10
C ARG A 114 8.69 15.02 -6.85
N PHE A 115 8.59 13.86 -6.23
CA PHE A 115 9.03 12.59 -6.81
C PHE A 115 8.43 12.34 -8.21
N ASN A 116 7.11 12.45 -8.37
CA ASN A 116 6.47 12.23 -9.66
C ASN A 116 6.88 13.30 -10.68
N ARG A 117 6.94 14.57 -10.30
CA ARG A 117 7.37 15.67 -11.18
C ARG A 117 8.80 15.47 -11.70
N LEU A 118 9.74 15.03 -10.85
CA LEU A 118 11.13 14.74 -11.25
C LEU A 118 11.22 13.67 -12.35
N HIS A 119 10.28 12.73 -12.39
CA HIS A 119 10.24 11.66 -13.37
C HIS A 119 9.33 11.97 -14.58
N PHE A 120 8.50 13.00 -14.50
CA PHE A 120 7.54 13.36 -15.54
C PHE A 120 7.81 14.75 -16.15
N GLY A 121 9.07 15.15 -16.22
CA GLY A 121 9.49 16.40 -16.86
C GLY A 121 8.93 17.66 -16.20
N ASP A 122 8.80 17.65 -14.89
CA ASP A 122 8.25 18.72 -14.03
C ASP A 122 6.73 18.99 -14.24
N HIS A 123 6.04 18.11 -14.97
CA HIS A 123 4.59 18.16 -15.13
C HIS A 123 3.87 17.48 -13.96
N ASP A 124 2.59 17.85 -13.78
CA ASP A 124 1.72 17.17 -12.82
C ASP A 124 1.27 15.82 -13.38
N LEU A 125 1.51 14.75 -12.62
CA LEU A 125 1.06 13.41 -12.95
C LEU A 125 -0.24 13.09 -12.20
N ALA A 126 -1.25 12.62 -12.92
CA ALA A 126 -2.44 12.03 -12.30
C ALA A 126 -2.07 10.64 -11.73
N ALA A 127 -1.63 10.62 -10.47
CA ALA A 127 -1.23 9.39 -9.77
C ALA A 127 -2.49 8.58 -9.39
N CYS A 128 -2.86 7.62 -10.24
CA CYS A 128 -4.06 6.80 -10.10
C CYS A 128 -3.69 5.32 -9.90
N ALA A 129 -4.56 4.63 -9.15
CA ALA A 129 -4.49 3.18 -9.00
C ALA A 129 -4.78 2.46 -10.31
N ASP A 130 -4.29 1.22 -10.41
CA ASP A 130 -4.73 0.31 -11.47
C ASP A 130 -6.23 0.00 -11.30
N PHE A 131 -7.00 0.23 -12.35
CA PHE A 131 -8.45 0.07 -12.31
C PHE A 131 -8.90 -1.38 -12.11
N ALA A 132 -8.17 -2.35 -12.70
CA ALA A 132 -8.52 -3.75 -12.56
C ALA A 132 -8.32 -4.25 -11.13
N LEU A 133 -7.20 -3.85 -10.48
CA LEU A 133 -6.97 -4.14 -9.06
C LEU A 133 -8.02 -3.48 -8.17
N LEU A 134 -8.31 -2.21 -8.39
CA LEU A 134 -9.32 -1.47 -7.62
C LEU A 134 -10.68 -2.17 -7.70
N ARG A 135 -11.15 -2.47 -8.92
CA ARG A 135 -12.42 -3.15 -9.13
C ARG A 135 -12.45 -4.52 -8.47
N ALA A 136 -11.39 -5.32 -8.59
CA ALA A 136 -11.32 -6.64 -7.97
C ALA A 136 -11.46 -6.57 -6.44
N VAL A 137 -10.87 -5.54 -5.81
CA VAL A 137 -11.03 -5.31 -4.36
C VAL A 137 -12.45 -4.89 -4.00
N VAL A 138 -13.06 -3.97 -4.76
CA VAL A 138 -14.46 -3.54 -4.54
C VAL A 138 -15.42 -4.70 -4.70
N ASP A 139 -15.33 -5.43 -5.80
CA ASP A 139 -16.18 -6.60 -6.06
C ASP A 139 -16.05 -7.67 -4.96
N THR A 140 -14.84 -7.85 -4.42
CA THR A 140 -14.60 -8.79 -3.32
C THR A 140 -15.16 -8.28 -2.00
N ALA A 141 -15.01 -6.99 -1.71
CA ALA A 141 -15.56 -6.35 -0.53
C ALA A 141 -17.11 -6.47 -0.51
N GLU A 142 -17.75 -6.22 -1.65
CA GLU A 142 -19.21 -6.39 -1.79
C GLU A 142 -19.64 -7.84 -1.54
N ARG A 143 -18.98 -8.83 -2.16
CA ARG A 143 -19.29 -10.26 -1.94
C ARG A 143 -19.14 -10.69 -0.48
N GLN A 144 -18.16 -10.12 0.21
CA GLN A 144 -17.86 -10.45 1.62
C GLN A 144 -18.59 -9.56 2.62
N SER A 145 -19.38 -8.58 2.16
CA SER A 145 -20.04 -7.57 3.01
C SER A 145 -19.03 -6.80 3.88
N VAL A 146 -17.84 -6.54 3.35
CA VAL A 146 -16.81 -5.69 3.97
C VAL A 146 -17.05 -4.25 3.55
N ALA A 147 -17.29 -3.37 4.53
CA ALA A 147 -17.45 -1.95 4.25
C ALA A 147 -16.10 -1.35 3.80
N VAL A 148 -16.09 -0.71 2.64
CA VAL A 148 -14.95 0.00 2.06
C VAL A 148 -15.40 1.33 1.47
N ARG A 149 -14.46 2.28 1.36
CA ARG A 149 -14.70 3.56 0.70
C ARG A 149 -13.65 3.77 -0.39
N VAL A 150 -14.07 3.92 -1.63
CA VAL A 150 -13.19 4.35 -2.70
C VAL A 150 -12.99 5.85 -2.58
N ALA A 151 -11.74 6.30 -2.45
CA ALA A 151 -11.43 7.68 -2.07
C ALA A 151 -10.18 8.23 -2.76
N HIS A 152 -10.09 9.55 -2.84
CA HIS A 152 -8.81 10.22 -3.07
C HIS A 152 -8.08 10.40 -1.75
N VAL A 153 -6.76 10.24 -1.79
CA VAL A 153 -5.85 10.41 -0.66
C VAL A 153 -4.77 11.45 -0.98
N PHE A 154 -4.00 11.82 0.02
CA PHE A 154 -2.86 12.72 -0.15
C PHE A 154 -1.62 12.07 0.45
N SER A 155 -0.52 12.02 -0.30
CA SER A 155 0.76 11.53 0.20
C SER A 155 1.69 12.70 0.51
N THR A 156 2.15 12.81 1.77
CA THR A 156 3.04 13.88 2.22
C THR A 156 4.45 13.35 2.51
N ASP A 157 5.47 14.17 2.24
CA ASP A 157 6.84 13.92 2.68
C ASP A 157 7.09 14.38 4.13
N CYS A 158 6.17 15.19 4.72
CA CYS A 158 6.30 15.77 6.05
C CYS A 158 5.28 15.18 7.03
N PHE A 159 5.75 14.30 7.93
CA PHE A 159 4.89 13.75 8.99
C PHE A 159 4.66 14.73 10.14
N TYR A 160 5.68 15.52 10.50
CA TYR A 160 5.63 16.56 11.54
C TYR A 160 5.78 17.94 10.92
N ASP A 161 5.26 18.95 11.61
CA ASP A 161 5.46 20.37 11.29
C ASP A 161 5.11 20.76 9.83
N GLY A 162 4.13 20.04 9.27
CA GLY A 162 3.61 20.34 7.93
C GLY A 162 2.82 21.65 7.90
N ASP A 163 2.24 21.94 6.74
CA ASP A 163 1.38 23.08 6.54
C ASP A 163 0.12 23.00 7.45
N PRO A 164 -0.08 23.96 8.37
CA PRO A 164 -1.18 23.92 9.34
C PRO A 164 -2.56 23.95 8.68
N ASP A 165 -2.66 24.47 7.46
CA ASP A 165 -3.91 24.55 6.72
C ASP A 165 -4.17 23.36 5.80
N LEU A 166 -3.24 22.40 5.74
CA LEU A 166 -3.32 21.26 4.81
C LEU A 166 -4.61 20.48 4.99
N VAL A 167 -4.93 20.08 6.22
CA VAL A 167 -6.13 19.25 6.52
C VAL A 167 -7.41 19.96 6.06
N ALA A 168 -7.55 21.25 6.34
CA ALA A 168 -8.70 22.04 5.93
C ALA A 168 -8.81 22.15 4.39
N ARG A 169 -7.67 22.25 3.70
CA ARG A 169 -7.65 22.23 2.21
C ARG A 169 -8.05 20.87 1.66
N LEU A 170 -7.51 19.77 2.21
CA LEU A 170 -7.84 18.42 1.77
C LEU A 170 -9.32 18.12 1.94
N ARG A 171 -9.90 18.48 3.10
CA ARG A 171 -11.33 18.34 3.34
C ARG A 171 -12.18 19.06 2.29
N ARG A 172 -11.83 20.29 1.94
CA ARG A 172 -12.57 21.08 0.91
C ARG A 172 -12.52 20.43 -0.47
N HIS A 173 -11.52 19.59 -0.74
CA HIS A 173 -11.36 18.88 -2.02
C HIS A 173 -11.86 17.43 -1.95
N GLY A 174 -12.48 17.01 -0.84
CA GLY A 174 -13.01 15.64 -0.68
C GLY A 174 -11.94 14.56 -0.58
N ILE A 175 -10.73 14.92 -0.15
CA ILE A 175 -9.65 13.98 0.13
C ILE A 175 -9.87 13.43 1.54
N LEU A 176 -9.92 12.10 1.67
CA LEU A 176 -10.35 11.43 2.89
C LEU A 176 -9.22 10.87 3.75
N GLY A 177 -8.00 10.85 3.25
CA GLY A 177 -6.87 10.30 4.01
C GLY A 177 -5.52 10.89 3.63
N ILE A 178 -4.59 10.94 4.58
CA ILE A 178 -3.20 11.32 4.39
C ILE A 178 -2.32 10.10 4.66
N ASP A 179 -1.50 9.70 3.69
CA ASP A 179 -0.44 8.71 3.85
C ASP A 179 0.92 9.31 3.44
N MET A 180 1.91 8.49 3.22
CA MET A 180 3.25 8.95 2.82
C MET A 180 3.78 8.25 1.55
N GLU A 181 3.02 7.39 0.85
CA GLU A 181 3.59 6.57 -0.23
C GLU A 181 2.73 6.41 -1.47
N SER A 182 1.39 6.48 -1.35
CA SER A 182 0.48 6.08 -2.44
C SER A 182 0.73 6.82 -3.76
N ALA A 183 0.95 8.15 -3.70
CA ALA A 183 1.19 8.94 -4.90
C ALA A 183 2.49 8.53 -5.63
N GLY A 184 3.56 8.30 -4.88
CA GLY A 184 4.83 7.85 -5.44
C GLY A 184 4.75 6.44 -6.01
N LEU A 185 4.07 5.53 -5.31
CA LEU A 185 3.86 4.15 -5.77
C LEU A 185 3.08 4.12 -7.09
N TYR A 186 2.02 4.92 -7.22
CA TYR A 186 1.23 4.98 -8.46
C TYR A 186 2.03 5.55 -9.62
N GLY A 187 2.76 6.65 -9.41
CA GLY A 187 3.63 7.22 -10.44
C GLY A 187 4.74 6.26 -10.87
N LEU A 188 5.33 5.54 -9.92
CA LEU A 188 6.32 4.51 -10.22
C LEU A 188 5.68 3.35 -11.02
N ALA A 189 4.53 2.86 -10.58
CA ALA A 189 3.84 1.74 -11.24
C ALA A 189 3.53 2.06 -12.71
N MET A 190 3.03 3.27 -12.99
CA MET A 190 2.78 3.74 -14.36
C MET A 190 4.08 3.75 -15.19
N ARG A 191 5.19 4.21 -14.63
CA ARG A 191 6.49 4.26 -15.31
C ARG A 191 7.07 2.87 -15.58
N GLU A 192 6.92 1.94 -14.65
CA GLU A 192 7.47 0.57 -14.76
C GLU A 192 6.51 -0.40 -15.48
N GLY A 193 5.30 0.04 -15.86
CA GLY A 193 4.31 -0.80 -16.53
C GLY A 193 3.79 -1.94 -15.66
N ILE A 194 3.63 -1.69 -14.35
CA ILE A 194 3.05 -2.62 -13.39
C ILE A 194 1.75 -2.06 -12.79
N ALA A 195 0.94 -2.93 -12.21
CA ALA A 195 -0.28 -2.53 -11.52
C ALA A 195 -0.01 -2.22 -10.05
N ALA A 196 -0.59 -1.14 -9.53
CA ALA A 196 -0.50 -0.80 -8.10
C ALA A 196 -1.83 -0.34 -7.53
N LEU A 197 -2.04 -0.65 -6.24
CA LEU A 197 -3.19 -0.22 -5.45
C LEU A 197 -2.76 0.01 -4.00
N SER A 198 -3.35 1.00 -3.33
CA SER A 198 -3.21 1.21 -1.89
C SER A 198 -4.53 0.98 -1.18
N LEU A 199 -4.49 0.10 -0.18
CA LEU A 199 -5.54 -0.10 0.82
C LEU A 199 -5.05 0.52 2.12
N LEU A 200 -5.85 1.41 2.71
CA LEU A 200 -5.44 2.21 3.86
C LEU A 200 -6.50 2.11 4.96
N THR A 201 -6.10 1.67 6.14
CA THR A 201 -6.97 1.76 7.32
C THR A 201 -6.80 3.13 7.99
N VAL A 202 -7.89 3.81 8.28
CA VAL A 202 -7.88 5.06 9.05
C VAL A 202 -7.46 4.74 10.49
N SER A 203 -6.22 5.07 10.86
CA SER A 203 -5.64 4.81 12.19
C SER A 203 -5.74 6.00 13.13
N ASP A 204 -5.87 7.19 12.58
CA ASP A 204 -5.90 8.45 13.31
C ASP A 204 -6.92 9.38 12.65
N HIS A 205 -7.63 10.21 13.41
CA HIS A 205 -8.51 11.25 12.87
C HIS A 205 -7.89 12.62 13.12
N LEU A 206 -7.42 13.26 12.05
CA LEU A 206 -6.54 14.44 12.18
C LEU A 206 -7.25 15.68 12.72
N GLU A 207 -8.55 15.84 12.46
CA GLU A 207 -9.33 16.98 12.95
C GLU A 207 -9.83 16.75 14.39
N GLU A 208 -10.05 15.51 14.81
CA GLU A 208 -10.56 15.15 16.12
C GLU A 208 -9.47 14.81 17.13
N GLY A 209 -8.23 14.61 16.67
CA GLY A 209 -7.10 14.20 17.50
C GLY A 209 -7.27 12.81 18.13
N ARG A 210 -8.07 11.95 17.51
CA ARG A 210 -8.34 10.58 17.97
C ARG A 210 -7.41 9.60 17.30
N HIS A 211 -7.03 8.56 18.04
CA HIS A 211 -6.15 7.49 17.58
C HIS A 211 -6.77 6.13 17.84
N MET A 212 -6.53 5.20 16.93
CA MET A 212 -7.00 3.82 17.04
C MET A 212 -6.16 3.08 18.10
N PRO A 213 -6.80 2.37 19.06
CA PRO A 213 -6.12 1.46 19.97
C PRO A 213 -5.33 0.36 19.26
N ALA A 214 -4.28 -0.17 19.88
CA ALA A 214 -3.38 -1.14 19.26
C ALA A 214 -4.08 -2.43 18.83
N ASP A 215 -5.00 -2.94 19.63
CA ASP A 215 -5.78 -4.16 19.34
C ASP A 215 -6.77 -3.97 18.19
N GLU A 216 -7.37 -2.79 18.07
CA GLU A 216 -8.23 -2.44 16.92
C GLU A 216 -7.39 -2.27 15.64
N ARG A 217 -6.18 -1.72 15.76
CA ARG A 217 -5.23 -1.59 14.64
C ARG A 217 -4.82 -2.96 14.09
N GLU A 218 -4.60 -3.93 14.95
CA GLU A 218 -4.29 -5.32 14.57
C GLU A 218 -5.48 -5.98 13.85
N ARG A 219 -6.70 -5.85 14.39
CA ARG A 219 -7.93 -6.36 13.74
C ARG A 219 -8.20 -5.70 12.38
N GLY A 220 -7.96 -4.39 12.27
CA GLY A 220 -8.06 -3.65 11.01
C GLY A 220 -7.08 -4.17 9.96
N LEU A 221 -5.84 -4.46 10.38
CA LEU A 221 -4.83 -5.07 9.53
C LEU A 221 -5.28 -6.45 9.02
N ALA A 222 -5.79 -7.30 9.87
CA ALA A 222 -6.24 -8.64 9.50
C ALA A 222 -7.36 -8.58 8.44
N ARG A 223 -8.37 -7.72 8.66
CA ARG A 223 -9.47 -7.51 7.71
C ARG A 223 -8.98 -7.01 6.35
N MET A 224 -8.10 -6.01 6.33
CA MET A 224 -7.51 -5.45 5.11
C MET A 224 -6.66 -6.48 4.38
N THR A 225 -5.85 -7.26 5.09
CA THR A 225 -5.00 -8.31 4.52
C THR A 225 -5.82 -9.42 3.87
N THR A 226 -6.85 -9.91 4.56
CA THR A 226 -7.75 -10.95 4.00
C THR A 226 -8.44 -10.45 2.74
N LEU A 227 -8.98 -9.22 2.76
CA LEU A 227 -9.62 -8.62 1.59
C LEU A 227 -8.65 -8.51 0.40
N ALA A 228 -7.43 -8.03 0.64
CA ALA A 228 -6.40 -7.94 -0.39
C ALA A 228 -6.06 -9.31 -0.99
N LEU A 229 -5.75 -10.28 -0.14
CA LEU A 229 -5.40 -11.64 -0.57
C LEU A 229 -6.52 -12.31 -1.38
N ASP A 230 -7.76 -12.22 -0.90
CA ASP A 230 -8.91 -12.79 -1.59
C ASP A 230 -9.19 -12.11 -2.93
N SER A 231 -8.95 -10.80 -3.03
CA SER A 231 -9.11 -10.05 -4.28
C SER A 231 -8.07 -10.41 -5.33
N LEU A 232 -6.82 -10.61 -4.90
CA LEU A 232 -5.69 -10.91 -5.77
C LEU A 232 -5.66 -12.37 -6.22
N CYS A 233 -6.10 -13.26 -5.37
CA CYS A 233 -6.18 -14.69 -5.65
C CYS A 233 -7.56 -15.07 -6.19
N GLY A 234 -8.38 -14.12 -6.49
CA GLY A 234 -9.79 -14.10 -6.80
C GLY A 234 -10.40 -15.32 -7.41
N ALA A 235 -11.65 -15.53 -7.11
CA ALA A 235 -12.47 -16.65 -7.54
C ALA A 235 -11.89 -17.34 -8.79
N ALA A 236 -11.48 -18.61 -8.59
CA ALA A 236 -11.41 -19.50 -9.73
C ALA A 236 -12.78 -19.41 -10.42
N ALA A 237 -12.75 -19.03 -11.70
CA ALA A 237 -13.92 -19.01 -12.54
C ALA A 237 -14.56 -20.39 -12.55
#